data_c2784412bda3a102f659165f1241f44c
#
_entry.id   c2784412bda3a102f659165f1241f44c
#
_cell.length_a   1.000
_cell.length_b   1.000
_cell.length_c   1.000
_cell.angle_alpha   90.00
_cell.angle_beta   90.00
_cell.angle_gamma   90.00
#
_symmetry.space_group_name_H-M   'P 1'
#
loop_
_entity.id
_entity.type
_entity.pdbx_description
1 polymer ?
#
loop_
_entity_poly.entity_id
_entity_poly.type
_entity_poly.pdbx_seq_one_letter_code
_entity_poly.pdbx_strand_id
1 'polypeptide(L)'
;MKNFLIALITLFSLSAYSQAKDYELSSYFEEGFKAPNTNYLGEAWLNPLIRSDASISYNLTKATFKANSTLNWHKHTDQQVLIVVSGKGYYQEKGKQPIVIREGDIIKCTANTEHWHSSSKNQDVTYLAIYKGETEWTNILTQEA
;
A
#
# COMPACT_ATOMS: atom_id res chain seq x y z
N MET A 1 3.53 -24.60 74.48
CA MET A 1 4.49 -24.62 73.35
C MET A 1 3.69 -24.30 72.05
N LYS A 2 3.81 -23.11 71.53
CA LYS A 2 3.06 -22.66 70.30
C LYS A 2 4.01 -22.78 69.12
N ASN A 3 3.71 -23.70 68.21
CA ASN A 3 4.46 -23.85 66.93
C ASN A 3 4.01 -22.79 65.96
N PHE A 4 4.92 -21.85 65.59
CA PHE A 4 4.73 -20.91 64.51
C PHE A 4 5.17 -21.58 63.22
N LEU A 5 4.22 -21.81 62.33
CA LEU A 5 4.49 -22.26 60.92
C LEU A 5 4.76 -21.05 60.08
N ILE A 6 6.01 -20.86 59.68
CA ILE A 6 6.39 -19.80 58.74
C ILE A 6 6.14 -20.34 57.32
N ALA A 7 5.11 -19.82 56.66
CA ALA A 7 4.87 -20.09 55.24
C ALA A 7 5.80 -19.22 54.39
N LEU A 8 6.74 -19.88 53.71
CA LEU A 8 7.65 -19.24 52.77
C LEU A 8 6.91 -19.04 51.44
N ILE A 9 6.46 -17.78 51.17
CA ILE A 9 5.86 -17.41 49.90
C ILE A 9 7.01 -17.13 48.94
N THR A 10 7.29 -18.07 48.03
CA THR A 10 8.19 -17.85 46.89
C THR A 10 7.44 -17.06 45.81
N LEU A 11 7.75 -15.78 45.72
CA LEU A 11 7.33 -14.96 44.55
C LEU A 11 8.06 -15.46 43.30
N PHE A 12 7.36 -16.21 42.49
CA PHE A 12 7.79 -16.40 41.09
C PHE A 12 7.55 -15.10 40.32
N SER A 13 8.60 -14.32 40.13
CA SER A 13 8.60 -13.25 39.14
C SER A 13 8.55 -13.88 37.76
N LEU A 14 7.36 -13.87 37.11
CA LEU A 14 7.27 -14.10 35.68
C LEU A 14 7.95 -12.92 34.96
N SER A 15 9.21 -13.10 34.62
CA SER A 15 9.86 -12.27 33.62
C SER A 15 9.15 -12.59 32.32
N ALA A 16 8.27 -11.68 31.86
CA ALA A 16 7.78 -11.69 30.52
C ALA A 16 8.99 -11.41 29.60
N TYR A 17 9.60 -12.46 29.06
CA TYR A 17 10.53 -12.35 27.96
C TYR A 17 9.74 -11.79 26.78
N SER A 18 9.88 -10.49 26.54
CA SER A 18 9.54 -9.90 25.25
C SER A 18 10.44 -10.60 24.22
N GLN A 19 9.90 -11.58 23.49
CA GLN A 19 10.58 -12.08 22.31
C GLN A 19 10.79 -10.90 21.41
N ALA A 20 12.05 -10.51 21.21
CA ALA A 20 12.41 -9.59 20.14
C ALA A 20 11.84 -10.17 18.85
N LYS A 21 11.04 -9.38 18.12
CA LYS A 21 10.54 -9.80 16.81
C LYS A 21 11.73 -9.87 15.87
N ASP A 22 12.16 -11.07 15.52
CA ASP A 22 13.22 -11.31 14.53
C ASP A 22 12.74 -11.07 13.09
N TYR A 23 11.50 -10.56 12.90
CA TYR A 23 10.89 -10.28 11.60
C TYR A 23 9.92 -9.10 11.68
N GLU A 24 9.84 -8.35 10.59
CA GLU A 24 8.86 -7.27 10.41
C GLU A 24 7.55 -7.83 9.88
N LEU A 25 6.43 -7.47 10.53
CA LEU A 25 5.09 -7.85 10.11
C LEU A 25 4.31 -6.60 9.74
N SER A 26 3.68 -6.65 8.58
CA SER A 26 2.66 -5.70 8.15
C SER A 26 1.33 -6.42 7.90
N SER A 27 0.22 -5.71 7.98
CA SER A 27 -1.10 -6.28 7.77
C SER A 27 -1.75 -5.73 6.50
N TYR A 28 -2.13 -6.63 5.60
CA TYR A 28 -2.92 -6.29 4.42
C TYR A 28 -4.27 -5.66 4.78
N PHE A 29 -4.86 -6.02 5.92
CA PHE A 29 -6.20 -5.56 6.32
C PHE A 29 -6.20 -4.15 6.91
N GLU A 30 -5.07 -3.59 7.27
CA GLU A 30 -4.99 -2.19 7.69
C GLU A 30 -5.33 -1.27 6.53
N GLU A 31 -6.09 -0.21 6.81
CA GLU A 31 -6.46 0.80 5.82
C GLU A 31 -5.25 1.63 5.39
N GLY A 32 -4.38 1.93 6.33
CA GLY A 32 -3.24 2.78 6.13
C GLY A 32 -3.55 4.25 6.42
N PHE A 33 -2.91 5.16 5.71
CA PHE A 33 -3.12 6.60 5.86
C PHE A 33 -3.75 7.20 4.59
N LYS A 34 -4.52 8.26 4.77
CA LYS A 34 -5.11 8.99 3.66
C LYS A 34 -4.01 9.73 2.89
N ALA A 35 -3.93 9.49 1.59
CA ALA A 35 -2.98 10.18 0.73
C ALA A 35 -3.29 11.69 0.65
N PRO A 36 -2.27 12.57 0.69
CA PRO A 36 -2.49 13.99 0.52
C PRO A 36 -2.95 14.29 -0.92
N ASN A 37 -3.87 15.25 -1.08
CA ASN A 37 -4.43 15.66 -2.38
C ASN A 37 -3.45 16.49 -3.24
N THR A 38 -2.16 16.26 -3.10
CA THR A 38 -1.13 16.90 -3.93
C THR A 38 -1.02 16.19 -5.29
N ASN A 39 -1.03 14.86 -5.25
CA ASN A 39 -0.90 14.00 -6.44
C ASN A 39 -2.08 13.05 -6.62
N TYR A 40 -3.10 13.17 -5.79
CA TYR A 40 -4.31 12.37 -5.79
C TYR A 40 -5.53 13.29 -5.86
N LEU A 41 -6.47 12.94 -6.70
CA LEU A 41 -7.78 13.60 -6.80
C LEU A 41 -8.83 12.67 -6.21
N GLY A 42 -9.72 13.20 -5.38
CA GLY A 42 -10.68 12.40 -4.64
C GLY A 42 -10.08 11.84 -3.34
N GLU A 43 -10.31 10.57 -3.05
CA GLU A 43 -9.88 9.93 -1.81
C GLU A 43 -9.12 8.64 -2.09
N ALA A 44 -7.87 8.60 -1.63
CA ALA A 44 -7.01 7.41 -1.69
C ALA A 44 -6.39 7.11 -0.32
N TRP A 45 -6.26 5.82 -0.01
CA TRP A 45 -5.65 5.31 1.20
C TRP A 45 -4.47 4.44 0.85
N LEU A 46 -3.34 4.67 1.52
CA LEU A 46 -2.08 3.98 1.26
C LEU A 46 -1.63 3.23 2.50
N ASN A 47 -1.41 1.94 2.35
CA ASN A 47 -0.82 1.08 3.37
C ASN A 47 0.49 0.49 2.83
N PRO A 48 1.66 1.05 3.19
CA PRO A 48 2.94 0.48 2.84
C PRO A 48 3.14 -0.85 3.59
N LEU A 49 3.11 -1.95 2.85
CA LEU A 49 3.28 -3.31 3.39
C LEU A 49 4.75 -3.72 3.47
N ILE A 50 5.55 -3.32 2.48
CA ILE A 50 7.00 -3.51 2.45
C ILE A 50 7.63 -2.21 1.97
N ARG A 51 8.64 -1.73 2.68
CA ARG A 51 9.50 -0.63 2.23
C ARG A 51 10.83 -1.20 1.77
N SER A 52 11.32 -0.71 0.65
CA SER A 52 12.66 -1.09 0.16
C SER A 52 13.75 -0.69 1.14
N ASP A 53 14.71 -1.57 1.33
CA ASP A 53 15.91 -1.37 2.15
C ASP A 53 17.13 -2.08 1.53
N ALA A 54 18.19 -2.29 2.30
CA ALA A 54 19.39 -2.97 1.84
C ALA A 54 19.17 -4.46 1.48
N SER A 55 18.13 -5.10 2.01
CA SER A 55 17.79 -6.52 1.79
C SER A 55 16.72 -6.72 0.71
N ILE A 56 15.80 -5.76 0.57
CA ILE A 56 14.68 -5.81 -0.39
C ILE A 56 14.69 -4.55 -1.24
N SER A 57 14.88 -4.72 -2.56
CA SER A 57 15.03 -3.61 -3.50
C SER A 57 13.72 -3.06 -4.07
N TYR A 58 12.56 -3.46 -3.55
CA TYR A 58 11.24 -3.01 -4.02
C TYR A 58 10.34 -2.60 -2.85
N ASN A 59 9.35 -1.79 -3.17
CA ASN A 59 8.25 -1.45 -2.27
C ASN A 59 7.02 -2.28 -2.63
N LEU A 60 6.22 -2.60 -1.64
CA LEU A 60 4.86 -3.14 -1.81
C LEU A 60 3.90 -2.25 -1.03
N THR A 61 2.96 -1.65 -1.74
CA THR A 61 1.94 -0.79 -1.13
C THR A 61 0.55 -1.27 -1.53
N LYS A 62 -0.34 -1.44 -0.55
CA LYS A 62 -1.76 -1.52 -0.83
C LYS A 62 -2.28 -0.11 -1.00
N ALA A 63 -2.91 0.18 -2.13
CA ALA A 63 -3.53 1.46 -2.43
C ALA A 63 -5.02 1.25 -2.71
N THR A 64 -5.87 1.89 -1.92
CA THR A 64 -7.34 1.86 -2.09
C THR A 64 -7.82 3.23 -2.53
N PHE A 65 -8.41 3.29 -3.72
CA PHE A 65 -9.04 4.48 -4.25
C PHE A 65 -10.55 4.37 -4.07
N LYS A 66 -11.14 5.32 -3.38
CA LYS A 66 -12.60 5.43 -3.29
C LYS A 66 -13.18 5.76 -4.65
N ALA A 67 -14.46 5.49 -4.86
CA ALA A 67 -15.14 5.81 -6.12
C ALA A 67 -14.83 7.25 -6.58
N ASN A 68 -14.64 7.45 -7.87
CA ASN A 68 -14.31 8.73 -8.49
C ASN A 68 -12.99 9.35 -7.99
N SER A 69 -11.97 8.52 -7.77
CA SER A 69 -10.66 8.95 -7.32
C SER A 69 -9.57 8.51 -8.31
N THR A 70 -8.59 9.35 -8.50
CA THR A 70 -7.46 9.09 -9.41
C THR A 70 -6.17 9.66 -8.84
N LEU A 71 -5.06 9.29 -9.43
CA LEU A 71 -3.78 9.94 -9.19
C LEU A 71 -3.30 10.64 -10.47
N ASN A 72 -2.42 11.61 -10.30
CA ASN A 72 -1.84 12.37 -11.41
C ASN A 72 -0.96 11.49 -12.30
N TRP A 73 -0.66 11.99 -13.50
CA TRP A 73 0.33 11.39 -14.37
C TRP A 73 1.67 11.27 -13.65
N HIS A 74 2.26 10.10 -13.73
CA HIS A 74 3.55 9.81 -13.12
C HIS A 74 4.28 8.71 -13.90
N LYS A 75 5.54 8.54 -13.60
CA LYS A 75 6.37 7.43 -14.06
C LYS A 75 7.27 6.94 -12.93
N HIS A 76 7.78 5.76 -13.07
CA HIS A 76 8.78 5.20 -12.17
C HIS A 76 10.10 5.03 -12.93
N THR A 77 11.22 5.23 -12.26
CA THR A 77 12.56 5.04 -12.82
C THR A 77 12.85 3.57 -13.14
N ASP A 78 12.10 2.64 -12.54
CA ASP A 78 12.14 1.21 -12.79
C ASP A 78 10.72 0.67 -13.07
N GLN A 79 10.55 -0.62 -13.17
CA GLN A 79 9.26 -1.26 -13.47
C GLN A 79 8.32 -1.19 -12.27
N GLN A 80 7.02 -1.16 -12.57
CA GLN A 80 5.97 -1.35 -11.60
C GLN A 80 5.05 -2.50 -12.02
N VAL A 81 4.53 -3.24 -11.06
CA VAL A 81 3.44 -4.20 -11.25
C VAL A 81 2.26 -3.74 -10.40
N LEU A 82 1.08 -3.63 -11.01
CA LEU A 82 -0.18 -3.42 -10.31
C LEU A 82 -0.98 -4.72 -10.35
N ILE A 83 -1.43 -5.17 -9.20
CA ILE A 83 -2.35 -6.30 -9.05
C ILE A 83 -3.66 -5.74 -8.54
N VAL A 84 -4.73 -5.85 -9.31
CA VAL A 84 -6.06 -5.42 -8.86
C VAL A 84 -6.65 -6.49 -7.96
N VAL A 85 -6.76 -6.20 -6.66
CA VAL A 85 -7.22 -7.17 -5.66
C VAL A 85 -8.71 -7.04 -5.33
N SER A 86 -9.32 -5.90 -5.67
CA SER A 86 -10.77 -5.74 -5.61
C SER A 86 -11.25 -4.55 -6.43
N GLY A 87 -12.51 -4.59 -6.87
CA GLY A 87 -13.18 -3.47 -7.48
C GLY A 87 -12.91 -3.28 -8.96
N LYS A 88 -13.08 -2.03 -9.43
CA LYS A 88 -12.98 -1.67 -10.84
C LYS A 88 -12.38 -0.27 -10.98
N GLY A 89 -11.48 -0.14 -11.94
CA GLY A 89 -10.82 1.12 -12.24
C GLY A 89 -10.40 1.25 -13.69
N TYR A 90 -9.49 2.18 -13.93
CA TYR A 90 -8.91 2.46 -15.23
C TYR A 90 -7.40 2.58 -15.11
N TYR A 91 -6.71 2.26 -16.18
CA TYR A 91 -5.28 2.45 -16.37
C TYR A 91 -5.03 3.03 -17.74
N GLN A 92 -4.12 3.99 -17.84
CA GLN A 92 -3.71 4.58 -19.10
C GLN A 92 -2.22 4.90 -19.13
N GLU A 93 -1.56 4.51 -20.19
CA GLU A 93 -0.24 5.04 -20.55
C GLU A 93 -0.38 6.23 -21.48
N LYS A 94 0.54 7.18 -21.41
CA LYS A 94 0.54 8.38 -22.24
C LYS A 94 0.57 8.02 -23.73
N GLY A 95 -0.32 8.62 -24.47
CA GLY A 95 -0.48 8.37 -25.92
C GLY A 95 -1.30 7.12 -26.26
N LYS A 96 -1.80 6.37 -25.28
CA LYS A 96 -2.69 5.22 -25.49
C LYS A 96 -4.09 5.52 -24.96
N GLN A 97 -5.08 4.75 -25.42
CA GLN A 97 -6.43 4.81 -24.87
C GLN A 97 -6.46 4.19 -23.46
N PRO A 98 -7.28 4.72 -22.54
CA PRO A 98 -7.46 4.10 -21.23
C PRO A 98 -8.11 2.73 -21.37
N ILE A 99 -7.70 1.81 -20.52
CA ILE A 99 -8.28 0.48 -20.38
C ILE A 99 -9.01 0.34 -19.06
N VAL A 100 -10.08 -0.45 -19.06
CA VAL A 100 -10.78 -0.85 -17.85
C VAL A 100 -10.01 -1.99 -17.18
N ILE A 101 -9.77 -1.86 -15.88
CA ILE A 101 -9.14 -2.88 -15.05
C ILE A 101 -10.10 -3.34 -13.95
N ARG A 102 -10.03 -4.63 -13.60
CA ARG A 102 -10.92 -5.30 -12.65
C ARG A 102 -10.15 -6.23 -11.74
N GLU A 103 -10.78 -6.65 -10.67
CA GLU A 103 -10.25 -7.69 -9.79
C GLU A 103 -9.68 -8.88 -10.58
N GLY A 104 -8.46 -9.27 -10.23
CA GLY A 104 -7.69 -10.32 -10.89
C GLY A 104 -6.77 -9.83 -12.01
N ASP A 105 -6.94 -8.61 -12.53
CA ASP A 105 -6.07 -8.07 -13.57
C ASP A 105 -4.69 -7.73 -13.00
N ILE A 106 -3.67 -7.98 -13.82
CA ILE A 106 -2.27 -7.66 -13.51
C ILE A 106 -1.71 -6.79 -14.64
N ILE A 107 -1.21 -5.62 -14.27
CA ILE A 107 -0.63 -4.65 -15.19
C ILE A 107 0.87 -4.58 -14.96
N LYS A 108 1.66 -4.77 -15.99
CA LYS A 108 3.09 -4.49 -16.00
C LYS A 108 3.33 -3.09 -16.56
N CYS A 109 3.76 -2.17 -15.72
CA CYS A 109 4.15 -0.81 -16.13
C CYS A 109 5.65 -0.80 -16.44
N THR A 110 5.99 -0.42 -17.66
CA THR A 110 7.40 -0.35 -18.09
C THR A 110 8.08 0.86 -17.47
N ALA A 111 9.36 0.72 -17.12
CA ALA A 111 10.16 1.83 -16.62
C ALA A 111 10.08 3.08 -17.49
N ASN A 112 10.03 4.25 -16.87
CA ASN A 112 9.95 5.56 -17.51
C ASN A 112 8.71 5.82 -18.40
N THR A 113 7.70 4.92 -18.35
CA THR A 113 6.43 5.13 -19.05
C THR A 113 5.49 5.96 -18.19
N GLU A 114 5.11 7.15 -18.70
CA GLU A 114 4.09 7.97 -18.05
C GLU A 114 2.74 7.27 -18.08
N HIS A 115 2.10 7.17 -16.93
CA HIS A 115 0.80 6.54 -16.78
C HIS A 115 0.02 7.12 -15.60
N TRP A 116 -1.25 6.79 -15.52
CA TRP A 116 -2.11 7.00 -14.37
C TRP A 116 -3.03 5.80 -14.20
N HIS A 117 -3.58 5.66 -13.01
CA HIS A 117 -4.65 4.71 -12.72
C HIS A 117 -5.65 5.31 -11.72
N SER A 118 -6.87 4.82 -11.75
CA SER A 118 -7.99 5.39 -10.99
C SER A 118 -8.97 4.30 -10.57
N SER A 119 -9.87 4.67 -9.68
CA SER A 119 -11.13 3.97 -9.50
C SER A 119 -12.11 4.31 -10.62
N SER A 120 -13.20 3.55 -10.71
CA SER A 120 -14.33 3.94 -11.54
C SER A 120 -15.18 5.02 -10.83
N LYS A 121 -16.07 5.67 -11.58
CA LYS A 121 -16.95 6.71 -11.04
C LYS A 121 -17.78 6.24 -9.85
N ASN A 122 -18.21 4.97 -9.85
CA ASN A 122 -19.20 4.45 -8.92
C ASN A 122 -18.70 3.28 -8.05
N GLN A 123 -17.42 2.93 -8.14
CA GLN A 123 -16.87 1.76 -7.45
C GLN A 123 -15.43 2.02 -7.04
N ASP A 124 -15.11 1.66 -5.82
CA ASP A 124 -13.75 1.63 -5.30
C ASP A 124 -12.89 0.63 -6.08
N VAL A 125 -11.58 0.82 -6.00
CA VAL A 125 -10.60 -0.16 -6.48
C VAL A 125 -9.45 -0.25 -5.49
N THR A 126 -8.93 -1.45 -5.28
CA THR A 126 -7.74 -1.68 -4.46
C THR A 126 -6.67 -2.37 -5.30
N TYR A 127 -5.48 -1.83 -5.24
CA TYR A 127 -4.28 -2.36 -5.88
C TYR A 127 -3.26 -2.83 -4.85
N LEU A 128 -2.52 -3.87 -5.19
CA LEU A 128 -1.17 -4.09 -4.68
C LEU A 128 -0.20 -3.54 -5.73
N ALA A 129 0.52 -2.49 -5.36
CA ALA A 129 1.53 -1.87 -6.19
C ALA A 129 2.92 -2.34 -5.74
N ILE A 130 3.62 -3.06 -6.62
CA ILE A 130 5.00 -3.47 -6.45
C ILE A 130 5.83 -2.58 -7.34
N TYR A 131 6.74 -1.79 -6.78
CA TYR A 131 7.56 -0.86 -7.55
C TYR A 131 8.94 -0.68 -6.96
N LYS A 132 9.87 -0.31 -7.83
CA LYS A 132 11.25 0.00 -7.47
C LYS A 132 11.58 1.41 -7.93
N GLY A 133 12.56 2.01 -7.27
CA GLY A 133 12.99 3.37 -7.59
C GLY A 133 12.00 4.44 -7.13
N GLU A 134 12.15 5.63 -7.68
CA GLU A 134 11.38 6.81 -7.32
C GLU A 134 10.15 6.99 -8.22
N THR A 135 9.14 7.66 -7.69
CA THR A 135 7.97 8.12 -8.44
C THR A 135 8.19 9.56 -8.86
N GLU A 136 8.19 9.83 -10.16
CA GLU A 136 8.26 11.16 -10.73
C GLU A 136 6.89 11.59 -11.22
N TRP A 137 6.34 12.63 -10.61
CA TRP A 137 5.05 13.23 -10.99
C TRP A 137 5.27 14.18 -12.15
N THR A 138 4.51 14.01 -13.24
CA THR A 138 4.78 14.73 -14.50
C THR A 138 3.71 15.75 -14.85
N ASN A 139 2.43 15.43 -14.76
CA ASN A 139 1.33 16.34 -15.08
C ASN A 139 0.17 16.17 -14.11
N ILE A 140 -0.52 17.26 -13.85
CA ILE A 140 -1.76 17.25 -13.07
C ILE A 140 -2.91 16.86 -14.00
N LEU A 141 -3.71 15.86 -13.61
CA LEU A 141 -4.99 15.60 -14.24
C LEU A 141 -5.94 16.74 -13.85
N THR A 142 -6.33 17.56 -14.79
CA THR A 142 -7.46 18.48 -14.60
C THR A 142 -8.75 17.68 -14.72
N GLN A 143 -9.73 17.95 -13.82
CA GLN A 143 -11.06 17.34 -13.86
C GLN A 143 -11.88 17.88 -15.06
N GLU A 144 -11.34 17.85 -16.24
CA GLU A 144 -12.10 18.12 -17.45
C GLU A 144 -12.20 16.84 -18.27
N ALA A 145 -13.25 16.07 -17.98
CA ALA A 145 -14.02 15.28 -18.95
C ALA A 145 -15.18 14.57 -18.24
#